data_512028b6df88757b0b2ea72e0d073d31
#
_entry.id   512028b6df88757b0b2ea72e0d073d31
#
_cell.length_a   1.000
_cell.length_b   1.000
_cell.length_c   1.000
_cell.angle_alpha   90.00
_cell.angle_beta   90.00
_cell.angle_gamma   90.00
#
_symmetry.space_group_name_H-M   'P 1'
#
loop_
_entity.id
_entity.type
_entity.pdbx_description
1 polymer ?
#
loop_
_entity_poly.entity_id
_entity_poly.type
_entity_poly.pdbx_seq_one_letter_code
_entity_poly.pdbx_strand_id
1 'polypeptide(L)'
;MIAKVERSARFHGTDRGEGAAQVEDIIARFLRTGLLDDGVYATAKAASLHRRGSSSRAIRAKLMAKGVGGSIIDKALVALEGEDPDPEFSAAITFSRRRRIGPFRRHPGPGAAPENHEKDHKEDQQLREKELAALGRAGFCFDIARRIVDAQSEESLSPDGRFI
;
A
#
# COMPACT_ATOMS: atom_id res chain seq x y z
N MET A 1 -21.34 5.57 -11.76
CA MET A 1 -21.70 5.52 -13.21
C MET A 1 -23.02 6.21 -13.46
N ILE A 2 -24.09 5.89 -12.75
CA ILE A 2 -25.44 6.47 -12.87
C ILE A 2 -25.43 8.00 -12.87
N ALA A 3 -24.79 8.66 -11.91
CA ALA A 3 -24.71 10.13 -11.85
C ALA A 3 -24.09 10.79 -13.12
N LYS A 4 -23.26 10.06 -13.84
CA LYS A 4 -22.67 10.55 -15.11
C LYS A 4 -23.66 10.42 -16.26
N VAL A 5 -24.45 9.33 -16.27
CA VAL A 5 -25.53 9.10 -17.25
C VAL A 5 -26.65 10.14 -17.06
N GLU A 6 -27.06 10.40 -15.82
CA GLU A 6 -28.06 11.44 -15.49
C GLU A 6 -27.61 12.83 -15.92
N ARG A 7 -26.33 13.15 -15.76
CA ARG A 7 -25.77 14.43 -16.23
C ARG A 7 -25.77 14.53 -17.74
N SER A 8 -25.40 13.45 -18.44
CA SER A 8 -25.42 13.39 -19.91
C SER A 8 -26.85 13.50 -20.46
N ALA A 9 -27.80 12.76 -19.87
CA ALA A 9 -29.20 12.81 -20.26
C ALA A 9 -29.79 14.22 -20.09
N ARG A 10 -29.41 14.91 -19.01
CA ARG A 10 -29.82 16.32 -18.77
C ARG A 10 -29.26 17.26 -19.83
N PHE A 11 -28.04 17.04 -20.29
CA PHE A 11 -27.39 17.86 -21.30
C PHE A 11 -27.97 17.63 -22.71
N HIS A 12 -28.32 16.40 -23.05
CA HIS A 12 -28.83 16.01 -24.37
C HIS A 12 -30.37 15.94 -24.45
N GLY A 13 -31.08 16.23 -23.39
CA GLY A 13 -32.55 16.22 -23.36
C GLY A 13 -33.16 14.82 -23.52
N THR A 14 -32.41 13.75 -23.18
CA THR A 14 -32.86 12.35 -23.27
C THR A 14 -33.47 11.87 -21.94
N ASP A 15 -34.27 10.79 -21.99
CA ASP A 15 -34.90 10.22 -20.79
C ASP A 15 -33.81 9.66 -19.86
N ARG A 16 -33.87 10.10 -18.58
CA ARG A 16 -32.95 9.67 -17.53
C ARG A 16 -33.20 8.25 -17.08
N GLY A 17 -34.45 7.83 -17.06
CA GLY A 17 -34.86 6.50 -16.60
C GLY A 17 -34.40 5.41 -17.56
N GLU A 18 -34.54 5.64 -18.85
CA GLU A 18 -34.12 4.69 -19.89
C GLU A 18 -32.60 4.49 -19.88
N GLY A 19 -31.84 5.59 -19.80
CA GLY A 19 -30.37 5.51 -19.74
C GLY A 19 -29.85 4.83 -18.45
N ALA A 20 -30.53 5.01 -17.33
CA ALA A 20 -30.18 4.32 -16.08
C ALA A 20 -30.47 2.81 -16.18
N ALA A 21 -31.63 2.43 -16.68
CA ALA A 21 -32.00 1.03 -16.86
C ALA A 21 -31.06 0.29 -17.81
N GLN A 22 -30.66 0.90 -18.92
CA GLN A 22 -29.66 0.33 -19.83
C GLN A 22 -28.30 0.10 -19.16
N VAL A 23 -27.84 1.02 -18.31
CA VAL A 23 -26.60 0.86 -17.54
C VAL A 23 -26.72 -0.28 -16.52
N GLU A 24 -27.86 -0.40 -15.84
CA GLU A 24 -28.10 -1.48 -14.89
C GLU A 24 -28.11 -2.85 -15.58
N ASP A 25 -28.73 -2.96 -16.75
CA ASP A 25 -28.74 -4.21 -17.53
C ASP A 25 -27.34 -4.60 -18.02
N ILE A 26 -26.54 -3.64 -18.49
CA ILE A 26 -25.14 -3.86 -18.86
C ILE A 26 -24.33 -4.34 -17.67
N ILE A 27 -24.48 -3.71 -16.49
CA ILE A 27 -23.79 -4.11 -15.25
C ILE A 27 -24.21 -5.54 -14.86
N ALA A 28 -25.51 -5.83 -14.86
CA ALA A 28 -26.03 -7.16 -14.55
C ALA A 28 -25.49 -8.23 -15.52
N ARG A 29 -25.39 -7.89 -16.80
CA ARG A 29 -24.79 -8.77 -17.81
C ARG A 29 -23.30 -9.02 -17.51
N PHE A 30 -22.52 -7.98 -17.18
CA PHE A 30 -21.11 -8.11 -16.90
C PHE A 30 -20.84 -8.91 -15.60
N LEU A 31 -21.68 -8.77 -14.60
CA LEU A 31 -21.65 -9.61 -13.39
C LEU A 31 -21.91 -11.09 -13.72
N ARG A 32 -22.96 -11.37 -14.53
CA ARG A 32 -23.30 -12.75 -14.93
C ARG A 32 -22.22 -13.42 -15.80
N THR A 33 -21.54 -12.65 -16.62
CA THR A 33 -20.47 -13.17 -17.50
C THR A 33 -19.11 -13.21 -16.84
N GLY A 34 -19.00 -12.79 -15.55
CA GLY A 34 -17.72 -12.73 -14.83
C GLY A 34 -16.76 -11.64 -15.33
N LEU A 35 -17.23 -10.72 -16.21
CA LEU A 35 -16.44 -9.58 -16.67
C LEU A 35 -16.21 -8.56 -15.52
N LEU A 36 -17.13 -8.51 -14.56
CA LEU A 36 -16.99 -7.76 -13.32
C LEU A 36 -16.91 -8.78 -12.18
N ASP A 37 -15.70 -9.03 -11.69
CA ASP A 37 -15.42 -9.90 -10.56
C ASP A 37 -14.58 -9.12 -9.54
N ASP A 38 -15.23 -8.74 -8.45
CA ASP A 38 -14.58 -8.00 -7.37
C ASP A 38 -13.44 -8.80 -6.70
N GLY A 39 -13.51 -10.13 -6.71
CA GLY A 39 -12.47 -11.00 -6.17
C GLY A 39 -11.20 -10.96 -7.01
N VAL A 40 -11.34 -11.16 -8.33
CA VAL A 40 -10.23 -11.05 -9.28
C VAL A 40 -9.64 -9.64 -9.25
N TYR A 41 -10.48 -8.61 -9.25
CA TYR A 41 -10.04 -7.23 -9.13
C TYR A 41 -9.28 -6.98 -7.83
N ALA A 42 -9.82 -7.42 -6.69
CA ALA A 42 -9.22 -7.19 -5.39
C ALA A 42 -7.86 -7.87 -5.27
N THR A 43 -7.75 -9.14 -5.71
CA THR A 43 -6.48 -9.89 -5.69
C THR A 43 -5.42 -9.23 -6.55
N ALA A 44 -5.73 -8.93 -7.82
CA ALA A 44 -4.81 -8.27 -8.72
C ALA A 44 -4.38 -6.88 -8.20
N LYS A 45 -5.34 -6.14 -7.62
CA LYS A 45 -5.07 -4.81 -7.05
C LYS A 45 -4.25 -4.87 -5.78
N ALA A 46 -4.53 -5.83 -4.88
CA ALA A 46 -3.76 -6.07 -3.67
C ALA A 46 -2.30 -6.39 -4.01
N ALA A 47 -2.06 -7.36 -4.90
CA ALA A 47 -0.72 -7.71 -5.38
C ALA A 47 0.02 -6.52 -6.01
N SER A 48 -0.66 -5.71 -6.83
CA SER A 48 -0.06 -4.51 -7.41
C SER A 48 0.31 -3.46 -6.37
N LEU A 49 -0.51 -3.24 -5.33
CA LEU A 49 -0.25 -2.30 -4.25
C LEU A 49 0.86 -2.80 -3.33
N HIS A 50 0.87 -4.10 -3.02
CA HIS A 50 1.91 -4.77 -2.23
C HIS A 50 3.29 -4.60 -2.88
N ARG A 51 3.44 -4.94 -4.17
CA ARG A 51 4.69 -4.73 -4.92
C ARG A 51 5.18 -3.28 -4.93
N ARG A 52 4.30 -2.32 -4.68
CA ARG A 52 4.66 -0.89 -4.52
C ARG A 52 4.98 -0.50 -3.08
N GLY A 53 4.98 -1.43 -2.14
CA GLY A 53 5.26 -1.19 -0.74
C GLY A 53 4.08 -0.59 0.02
N SER A 54 2.84 -0.98 -0.30
CA SER A 54 1.68 -0.60 0.51
C SER A 54 1.46 -1.66 1.60
N SER A 55 1.27 -1.23 2.85
CA SER A 55 0.90 -2.11 3.96
C SER A 55 -0.49 -2.74 3.75
N SER A 56 -0.76 -3.87 4.38
CA SER A 56 -2.06 -4.54 4.35
C SER A 56 -3.19 -3.61 4.78
N ARG A 57 -2.95 -2.78 5.79
CA ARG A 57 -3.87 -1.73 6.23
C ARG A 57 -4.17 -0.71 5.13
N ALA A 58 -3.14 -0.24 4.43
CA ALA A 58 -3.30 0.73 3.34
C ALA A 58 -4.00 0.10 2.12
N ILE A 59 -3.73 -1.18 1.82
CA ILE A 59 -4.40 -1.94 0.76
C ILE A 59 -5.89 -2.07 1.09
N ARG A 60 -6.22 -2.49 2.30
CA ARG A 60 -7.60 -2.60 2.79
C ARG A 60 -8.35 -1.28 2.63
N ALA A 61 -7.79 -0.19 3.12
CA ALA A 61 -8.42 1.13 3.02
C ALA A 61 -8.70 1.56 1.57
N LYS A 62 -7.76 1.29 0.66
CA LYS A 62 -7.92 1.62 -0.76
C LYS A 62 -8.97 0.76 -1.46
N LEU A 63 -9.08 -0.52 -1.13
CA LEU A 63 -10.09 -1.42 -1.68
C LEU A 63 -11.48 -1.09 -1.13
N MET A 64 -11.61 -0.82 0.17
CA MET A 64 -12.86 -0.35 0.77
C MET A 64 -13.35 0.96 0.14
N ALA A 65 -12.45 1.92 -0.10
CA ALA A 65 -12.78 3.17 -0.78
C ALA A 65 -13.25 2.96 -2.24
N LYS A 66 -13.00 1.79 -2.83
CA LYS A 66 -13.50 1.36 -4.15
C LYS A 66 -14.80 0.57 -4.08
N GLY A 67 -15.34 0.35 -2.87
CA GLY A 67 -16.58 -0.38 -2.67
C GLY A 67 -16.41 -1.91 -2.61
N VAL A 68 -15.18 -2.41 -2.56
CA VAL A 68 -14.95 -3.86 -2.43
C VAL A 68 -15.36 -4.33 -1.04
N GLY A 69 -16.11 -5.43 -0.96
CA GLY A 69 -16.59 -6.02 0.30
C GLY A 69 -15.46 -6.57 1.17
N GLY A 70 -15.61 -6.44 2.51
CA GLY A 70 -14.57 -6.80 3.48
C GLY A 70 -14.08 -8.25 3.34
N SER A 71 -14.97 -9.21 3.17
CA SER A 71 -14.64 -10.63 3.00
C SER A 71 -13.82 -10.91 1.72
N ILE A 72 -14.06 -10.14 0.67
CA ILE A 72 -13.29 -10.23 -0.58
C ILE A 72 -11.88 -9.67 -0.36
N ILE A 73 -11.78 -8.55 0.37
CA ILE A 73 -10.50 -7.94 0.73
C ILE A 73 -9.68 -8.89 1.59
N ASP A 74 -10.31 -9.56 2.59
CA ASP A 74 -9.62 -10.53 3.44
C ASP A 74 -9.02 -11.67 2.62
N LYS A 75 -9.80 -12.24 1.70
CA LYS A 75 -9.31 -13.28 0.78
C LYS A 75 -8.15 -12.80 -0.09
N ALA A 76 -8.23 -11.56 -0.60
CA ALA A 76 -7.18 -10.97 -1.42
C ALA A 76 -5.88 -10.72 -0.62
N LEU A 77 -5.97 -10.39 0.67
CA LEU A 77 -4.81 -10.22 1.54
C LEU A 77 -4.19 -11.58 1.91
N VAL A 78 -5.01 -12.58 2.23
CA VAL A 78 -4.53 -13.97 2.47
C VAL A 78 -3.82 -14.54 1.24
N ALA A 79 -4.27 -14.21 0.04
CA ALA A 79 -3.59 -14.64 -1.18
C ALA A 79 -2.14 -14.12 -1.28
N LEU A 80 -1.84 -12.95 -0.71
CA LEU A 80 -0.46 -12.43 -0.65
C LEU A 80 0.45 -13.28 0.22
N GLU A 81 -0.08 -13.86 1.31
CA GLU A 81 0.68 -14.74 2.23
C GLU A 81 1.09 -16.05 1.53
N GLY A 82 0.36 -16.48 0.52
CA GLY A 82 0.72 -17.63 -0.28
C GLY A 82 1.87 -17.38 -1.26
N GLU A 83 2.12 -16.12 -1.61
CA GLU A 83 3.20 -15.71 -2.52
C GLU A 83 4.46 -15.24 -1.78
N ASP A 84 4.32 -14.77 -0.55
CA ASP A 84 5.39 -14.18 0.27
C ASP A 84 5.23 -14.63 1.73
N PRO A 85 6.27 -15.20 2.36
CA PRO A 85 6.20 -15.66 3.77
C PRO A 85 5.94 -14.55 4.78
N ASP A 86 6.38 -13.33 4.51
CA ASP A 86 6.15 -12.13 5.33
C ASP A 86 5.84 -10.93 4.44
N PRO A 87 4.61 -10.88 3.86
CA PRO A 87 4.26 -9.85 2.88
C PRO A 87 4.26 -8.45 3.49
N GLU A 88 3.97 -8.32 4.78
CA GLU A 88 3.96 -7.01 5.44
C GLU A 88 5.39 -6.46 5.58
N PHE A 89 6.36 -7.31 5.92
CA PHE A 89 7.76 -6.92 6.02
C PHE A 89 8.37 -6.61 4.64
N SER A 90 8.10 -7.43 3.63
CA SER A 90 8.55 -7.20 2.25
C SER A 90 8.01 -5.87 1.67
N ALA A 91 6.73 -5.57 1.95
CA ALA A 91 6.14 -4.29 1.58
C ALA A 91 6.81 -3.11 2.31
N ALA A 92 7.13 -3.29 3.59
CA ALA A 92 7.78 -2.26 4.39
C ALA A 92 9.23 -1.98 3.91
N ILE A 93 9.98 -3.01 3.52
CA ILE A 93 11.30 -2.86 2.87
C ILE A 93 11.16 -2.06 1.58
N THR A 94 10.22 -2.43 0.72
CA THR A 94 9.98 -1.74 -0.56
C THR A 94 9.58 -0.28 -0.33
N PHE A 95 8.72 -0.01 0.64
CA PHE A 95 8.35 1.36 1.04
C PHE A 95 9.56 2.15 1.51
N SER A 96 10.38 1.56 2.39
CA SER A 96 11.55 2.20 3.00
C SER A 96 12.64 2.51 1.98
N ARG A 97 12.90 1.59 1.05
CA ARG A 97 13.84 1.79 -0.07
C ARG A 97 13.42 2.99 -0.93
N ARG A 98 12.13 3.10 -1.27
CA ARG A 98 11.61 4.23 -2.06
C ARG A 98 11.64 5.56 -1.32
N ARG A 99 11.48 5.54 0.00
CA ARG A 99 11.48 6.73 0.86
C ARG A 99 12.84 7.05 1.47
N ARG A 100 13.83 6.16 1.27
CA ARG A 100 15.18 6.27 1.82
C ARG A 100 15.17 6.33 3.36
N ILE A 101 14.46 5.39 3.96
CA ILE A 101 14.29 5.22 5.40
C ILE A 101 15.26 4.13 5.89
N GLY A 102 15.81 4.30 7.09
CA GLY A 102 16.70 3.32 7.72
C GLY A 102 17.98 3.07 6.90
N PRO A 103 18.32 1.80 6.59
CA PRO A 103 19.55 1.47 5.86
C PRO A 103 19.57 1.97 4.41
N PHE A 104 18.42 2.42 3.88
CA PHE A 104 18.31 2.98 2.53
C PHE A 104 18.57 4.49 2.46
N ARG A 105 18.98 5.12 3.56
CA ARG A 105 19.39 6.53 3.57
C ARG A 105 20.58 6.75 2.63
N ARG A 106 20.64 7.93 2.05
CA ARG A 106 21.88 8.35 1.42
C ARG A 106 22.85 8.75 2.54
N HIS A 107 23.87 7.96 2.76
CA HIS A 107 24.97 8.40 3.62
C HIS A 107 25.68 9.58 2.95
N PRO A 108 26.02 10.65 3.68
CA PRO A 108 26.97 11.63 3.18
C PRO A 108 28.28 10.88 2.83
N GLY A 109 28.82 11.18 1.66
CA GLY A 109 30.00 10.49 1.15
C GLY A 109 31.20 10.56 2.10
N PRO A 110 32.23 9.71 1.91
CA PRO A 110 33.44 9.73 2.72
C PRO A 110 34.08 11.12 2.62
N GLY A 111 34.06 11.88 3.69
CA GLY A 111 34.59 13.26 3.77
C GLY A 111 33.73 14.23 4.56
N ALA A 112 32.46 13.91 4.86
CA ALA A 112 31.66 14.65 5.80
C ALA A 112 31.97 14.14 7.22
N ALA A 113 33.04 14.61 7.81
CA ALA A 113 33.35 14.30 9.20
C ALA A 113 32.37 15.00 10.13
N PRO A 114 31.77 14.31 11.12
CA PRO A 114 30.89 14.94 12.09
C PRO A 114 31.73 15.84 13.02
N GLU A 115 31.42 17.13 13.03
CA GLU A 115 32.16 18.11 13.86
C GLU A 115 31.65 18.20 15.30
N ASN A 116 30.52 17.52 15.68
CA ASN A 116 29.96 17.60 17.04
C ASN A 116 29.11 16.37 17.41
N HIS A 117 29.68 15.44 18.16
CA HIS A 117 29.02 14.19 18.62
C HIS A 117 27.69 14.38 19.38
N GLU A 118 27.53 15.43 20.18
CA GLU A 118 26.29 15.65 20.95
C GLU A 118 25.12 16.17 20.09
N LYS A 119 25.40 16.92 19.04
CA LYS A 119 24.37 17.36 18.07
C LYS A 119 23.94 16.20 17.19
N ASP A 120 24.90 15.37 16.78
CA ASP A 120 24.65 14.21 15.95
C ASP A 120 23.68 13.22 16.61
N HIS A 121 23.83 12.92 17.91
CA HIS A 121 22.92 12.03 18.65
C HIS A 121 21.48 12.54 18.73
N LYS A 122 21.27 13.84 18.92
CA LYS A 122 19.92 14.42 18.95
C LYS A 122 19.26 14.43 17.57
N GLU A 123 20.03 14.73 16.54
CA GLU A 123 19.57 14.73 15.17
C GLU A 123 19.23 13.32 14.70
N ASP A 124 20.05 12.33 15.03
CA ASP A 124 19.79 10.92 14.75
C ASP A 124 18.54 10.41 15.45
N GLN A 125 18.32 10.77 16.72
CA GLN A 125 17.12 10.40 17.45
C GLN A 125 15.86 11.03 16.84
N GLN A 126 15.90 12.31 16.50
CA GLN A 126 14.79 12.99 15.84
C GLN A 126 14.49 12.40 14.45
N LEU A 127 15.54 12.05 13.70
CA LEU A 127 15.40 11.41 12.40
C LEU A 127 14.76 10.03 12.55
N ARG A 128 15.23 9.22 13.50
CA ARG A 128 14.66 7.92 13.83
C ARG A 128 13.17 8.01 14.17
N GLU A 129 12.77 8.98 15.00
CA GLU A 129 11.36 9.21 15.35
C GLU A 129 10.52 9.60 14.14
N LYS A 130 11.04 10.47 13.27
CA LYS A 130 10.37 10.86 12.01
C LYS A 130 10.16 9.66 11.08
N GLU A 131 11.13 8.77 11.00
CA GLU A 131 11.06 7.57 10.16
C GLU A 131 10.07 6.54 10.70
N LEU A 132 10.10 6.28 12.02
CA LEU A 132 9.11 5.44 12.68
C LEU A 132 7.68 5.98 12.46
N ALA A 133 7.51 7.29 12.62
CA ALA A 133 6.22 7.94 12.37
C ALA A 133 5.80 7.86 10.90
N ALA A 134 6.74 7.89 9.95
CA ALA A 134 6.45 7.76 8.53
C ALA A 134 5.93 6.36 8.17
N LEU A 135 6.56 5.32 8.72
CA LEU A 135 6.12 3.92 8.57
C LEU A 135 4.76 3.68 9.26
N GLY A 136 4.56 4.21 10.47
CA GLY A 136 3.28 4.13 11.17
C GLY A 136 2.14 4.79 10.38
N ARG A 137 2.36 5.98 9.81
CA ARG A 137 1.38 6.64 8.93
C ARG A 137 1.10 5.86 7.65
N ALA A 138 2.08 5.11 7.14
CA ALA A 138 1.89 4.22 6.00
C ALA A 138 1.10 2.95 6.36
N GLY A 139 0.87 2.71 7.67
CA GLY A 139 0.04 1.62 8.18
C GLY A 139 0.82 0.39 8.62
N PHE A 140 2.14 0.45 8.70
CA PHE A 140 2.97 -0.63 9.24
C PHE A 140 2.93 -0.66 10.76
N CYS A 141 3.02 -1.85 11.38
CA CYS A 141 3.09 -1.98 12.82
C CYS A 141 4.46 -1.48 13.35
N PHE A 142 4.48 -1.16 14.65
CA PHE A 142 5.68 -0.59 15.28
C PHE A 142 6.89 -1.53 15.23
N ASP A 143 6.68 -2.83 15.39
CA ASP A 143 7.77 -3.82 15.39
C ASP A 143 8.45 -3.90 14.02
N ILE A 144 7.67 -3.92 12.94
CA ILE A 144 8.20 -3.86 11.58
C ILE A 144 8.92 -2.53 11.34
N ALA A 145 8.31 -1.42 11.73
CA ALA A 145 8.90 -0.10 11.57
C ALA A 145 10.25 0.01 12.30
N ARG A 146 10.29 -0.46 13.56
CA ARG A 146 11.51 -0.49 14.37
C ARG A 146 12.57 -1.38 13.74
N ARG A 147 12.21 -2.60 13.33
CA ARG A 147 13.14 -3.54 12.69
C ARG A 147 13.83 -2.94 11.47
N ILE A 148 13.10 -2.14 10.68
CA ILE A 148 13.66 -1.49 9.49
C ILE A 148 14.51 -0.28 9.85
N VAL A 149 14.02 0.59 10.73
CA VAL A 149 14.71 1.85 11.05
C VAL A 149 16.02 1.61 11.81
N ASP A 150 16.05 0.56 12.67
CA ASP A 150 17.21 0.20 13.46
C ASP A 150 18.19 -0.76 12.73
N ALA A 151 17.87 -1.19 11.51
CA ALA A 151 18.73 -2.02 10.71
C ALA A 151 20.00 -1.26 10.26
N GLN A 152 21.15 -1.89 10.45
CA GLN A 152 22.46 -1.29 10.08
C GLN A 152 22.74 -1.36 8.58
N SER A 153 22.24 -2.39 7.90
CA SER A 153 22.45 -2.59 6.47
C SER A 153 21.22 -3.22 5.82
N GLU A 154 21.16 -3.18 4.49
CA GLU A 154 20.11 -3.86 3.72
C GLU A 154 20.20 -5.38 3.88
N GLU A 155 21.40 -5.95 3.99
CA GLU A 155 21.60 -7.38 4.17
C GLU A 155 20.99 -7.88 5.49
N SER A 156 20.99 -7.05 6.55
CA SER A 156 20.39 -7.40 7.83
C SER A 156 18.86 -7.49 7.80
N LEU A 157 18.21 -7.08 6.69
CA LEU A 157 16.78 -7.14 6.46
C LEU A 157 16.35 -8.39 5.66
N SER A 158 17.21 -9.41 5.53
CA SER A 158 16.84 -10.65 4.86
C SER A 158 15.58 -11.28 5.48
N PRO A 159 14.64 -11.81 4.65
CA PRO A 159 13.41 -12.43 5.14
C PRO A 159 13.66 -13.70 5.97
N ASP A 160 14.83 -14.32 5.87
CA ASP A 160 15.17 -15.56 6.58
C ASP A 160 15.47 -15.40 8.08
N GLY A 161 15.33 -14.20 8.64
CA GLY A 161 15.29 -13.99 10.11
C GLY A 161 16.48 -14.50 10.92
N ARG A 162 17.56 -14.94 10.31
CA ARG A 162 18.76 -15.35 11.01
C ARG A 162 19.61 -14.11 11.31
N PHE A 163 19.43 -13.60 12.53
CA PHE A 163 20.45 -12.76 13.14
C PHE A 163 21.72 -13.62 13.29
N ILE A 164 22.76 -13.28 12.55
CA ILE A 164 24.11 -13.75 12.83
C ILE A 164 24.73 -12.78 13.82
#